data_8a851589d34bebfd8b957227d7bb7be2
#
_entry.id   8a851589d34bebfd8b957227d7bb7be2
#
_cell.length_a   1.000
_cell.length_b   1.000
_cell.length_c   1.000
_cell.angle_alpha   90.00
_cell.angle_beta   90.00
_cell.angle_gamma   90.00
#
_symmetry.space_group_name_H-M   'P 1'
#
loop_
_entity.id
_entity.type
_entity.pdbx_description
1 polymer ?
#
loop_
_entity_poly.entity_id
_entity_poly.type
_entity_poly.pdbx_seq_one_letter_code
_entity_poly.pdbx_strand_id
1 'polypeptide(L)'
;MNIRISGGYLKGRRFFVEKSPALRPTMESTRLTIFSILNSSSKNITEESVFIDLYSGTGIMGFEALSRGAKKVIFVEKNKNLCTKISDNLEKFDLSEKSEIICMPVYSFLYFK
;
A
#
# COMPACT_ATOMS: atom_id res chain seq x y z
N MET A 1 8.86 -9.75 -9.90
CA MET A 1 9.75 -9.19 -8.86
C MET A 1 9.20 -9.46 -7.48
N ASN A 2 10.07 -9.80 -6.57
CA ASN A 2 9.72 -9.95 -5.16
C ASN A 2 9.80 -8.61 -4.44
N ILE A 3 8.77 -8.31 -3.66
CA ILE A 3 8.71 -7.09 -2.89
C ILE A 3 8.61 -7.47 -1.42
N ARG A 4 9.46 -6.86 -0.59
CA ARG A 4 9.54 -7.16 0.83
C ARG A 4 8.94 -6.02 1.65
N ILE A 5 8.10 -6.36 2.62
CA ILE A 5 7.60 -5.40 3.60
C ILE A 5 8.74 -5.08 4.57
N SER A 6 9.03 -3.80 4.76
CA SER A 6 10.26 -3.35 5.42
C SER A 6 10.08 -2.99 6.89
N GLY A 7 8.88 -2.94 7.41
CA GLY A 7 8.65 -2.62 8.83
C GLY A 7 7.30 -3.11 9.33
N GLY A 8 7.05 -2.93 10.62
CA GLY A 8 5.80 -3.34 11.26
C GLY A 8 5.73 -4.84 11.53
N TYR A 9 4.54 -5.33 11.87
CA TYR A 9 4.38 -6.73 12.27
C TYR A 9 4.57 -7.73 11.12
N LEU A 10 4.43 -7.27 9.86
CA LEU A 10 4.66 -8.09 8.66
C LEU A 10 6.07 -7.93 8.09
N LYS A 11 6.98 -7.28 8.81
CA LYS A 11 8.36 -7.07 8.35
C LYS A 11 8.97 -8.38 7.84
N GLY A 12 9.56 -8.31 6.65
CA GLY A 12 10.21 -9.46 6.02
C GLY A 12 9.30 -10.33 5.16
N ARG A 13 7.98 -10.17 5.25
CA ARG A 13 7.05 -10.89 4.39
C ARG A 13 7.17 -10.37 2.97
N ARG A 14 7.03 -11.27 2.02
CA ARG A 14 7.23 -10.96 0.60
C ARG A 14 6.02 -11.32 -0.23
N PHE A 15 5.85 -10.59 -1.32
CA PHE A 15 4.86 -10.92 -2.34
C PHE A 15 5.46 -10.68 -3.73
N PHE A 16 4.92 -11.37 -4.71
CA PHE A 16 5.41 -11.30 -6.09
C PHE A 16 4.46 -10.49 -6.95
N VAL A 17 5.04 -9.63 -7.79
CA VAL A 17 4.31 -8.89 -8.82
C VAL A 17 5.10 -9.01 -10.12
N GLU A 18 4.42 -9.27 -11.23
CA GLU A 18 5.08 -9.35 -12.52
C GLU A 18 5.69 -8.01 -12.91
N LYS A 19 6.90 -8.06 -13.49
CA LYS A 19 7.54 -6.87 -14.01
C LYS A 19 6.75 -6.30 -15.19
N SER A 20 6.65 -4.98 -15.23
CA SER A 20 6.06 -4.24 -16.33
C SER A 20 6.90 -2.98 -16.53
N PRO A 21 7.11 -2.54 -17.80
CA PRO A 21 7.89 -1.33 -18.05
C PRO A 21 7.34 -0.08 -17.34
N ALA A 22 6.04 -0.03 -17.14
CA ALA A 22 5.39 1.11 -16.49
C ALA A 22 5.34 1.00 -14.97
N LEU A 23 5.68 -0.16 -14.43
CA LEU A 23 5.54 -0.43 -12.99
C LEU A 23 6.89 -0.27 -12.29
N ARG A 24 6.97 0.73 -11.42
CA ARG A 24 8.16 1.01 -10.62
C ARG A 24 7.77 1.09 -9.16
N PRO A 25 7.95 0.01 -8.39
CA PRO A 25 7.64 0.06 -6.96
C PRO A 25 8.59 1.01 -6.25
N THR A 26 8.08 1.66 -5.21
CA THR A 26 8.90 2.52 -4.36
C THR A 26 10.01 1.70 -3.72
N MET A 27 11.25 2.15 -3.85
CA MET A 27 12.42 1.46 -3.30
C MET A 27 12.31 1.32 -1.78
N GLU A 28 12.88 0.24 -1.25
CA GLU A 28 12.86 -0.02 0.19
C GLU A 28 13.45 1.12 1.00
N SER A 29 14.59 1.66 0.57
CA SER A 29 15.23 2.79 1.26
C SER A 29 14.32 4.01 1.30
N THR A 30 13.61 4.29 0.22
CA THR A 30 12.66 5.39 0.15
C THR A 30 11.47 5.14 1.08
N ARG A 31 10.94 3.91 1.11
CA ARG A 31 9.86 3.56 2.01
C ARG A 31 10.27 3.74 3.48
N LEU A 32 11.45 3.27 3.83
CA LEU A 32 11.98 3.42 5.20
C LEU A 32 12.09 4.90 5.58
N THR A 33 12.59 5.72 4.68
CA THR A 33 12.71 7.17 4.91
C THR A 33 11.35 7.81 5.14
N ILE A 34 10.37 7.52 4.27
CA ILE A 34 9.03 8.10 4.37
C ILE A 34 8.39 7.73 5.72
N PHE A 35 8.42 6.46 6.08
CA PHE A 35 7.79 6.02 7.32
C PHE A 35 8.54 6.47 8.56
N SER A 36 9.86 6.66 8.47
CA SER A 36 10.65 7.28 9.54
C SER A 36 10.21 8.72 9.78
N ILE A 37 10.00 9.49 8.71
CA ILE A 37 9.51 10.87 8.81
C ILE A 37 8.12 10.89 9.46
N LEU A 38 7.22 10.03 9.00
CA LEU A 38 5.88 9.95 9.57
C LEU A 38 5.90 9.60 11.06
N ASN A 39 6.75 8.66 11.45
CA ASN A 39 6.84 8.23 12.84
C ASN A 39 7.47 9.28 13.77
N SER A 40 8.26 10.21 13.22
CA SER A 40 8.89 11.28 14.02
C SER A 40 8.03 12.53 14.14
N SER A 41 6.86 12.56 13.51
CA SER A 41 5.96 13.71 13.52
C SER A 41 4.74 13.44 14.42
N SER A 42 3.97 14.50 14.71
CA SER A 42 2.71 14.38 15.43
C SER A 42 1.64 13.64 14.60
N LYS A 43 1.92 13.38 13.32
CA LYS A 43 1.02 12.69 12.41
C LYS A 43 1.49 11.27 12.09
N ASN A 44 2.10 10.60 13.06
CA ASN A 44 2.54 9.23 12.86
C ASN A 44 1.36 8.27 12.65
N ILE A 45 1.67 7.10 12.09
CA ILE A 45 0.67 6.05 11.87
C ILE A 45 0.30 5.44 13.22
N THR A 46 -0.99 5.42 13.51
CA THR A 46 -1.55 4.81 14.71
C THR A 46 -2.71 3.90 14.32
N GLU A 47 -3.27 3.21 15.30
CA GLU A 47 -4.47 2.38 15.12
C GLU A 47 -5.73 3.18 14.73
N GLU A 48 -5.67 4.51 14.75
CA GLU A 48 -6.73 5.39 14.29
C GLU A 48 -6.52 5.91 12.86
N SER A 49 -5.34 5.66 12.28
CA SER A 49 -4.96 6.23 10.99
C SER A 49 -5.66 5.55 9.83
N VAL A 50 -6.17 6.36 8.92
CA VAL A 50 -6.63 5.91 7.59
C VAL A 50 -5.63 6.42 6.57
N PHE A 51 -5.04 5.51 5.82
CA PHE A 51 -4.00 5.81 4.82
C PHE A 51 -4.61 5.66 3.43
N ILE A 52 -4.39 6.64 2.58
CA ILE A 52 -4.85 6.58 1.19
C ILE A 52 -3.61 6.45 0.30
N ASP A 53 -3.51 5.35 -0.41
CA ASP A 53 -2.40 5.04 -1.31
C ASP A 53 -2.82 5.38 -2.74
N LEU A 54 -2.52 6.60 -3.17
CA LEU A 54 -2.81 7.04 -4.52
C LEU A 54 -1.77 6.48 -5.49
N TYR A 55 -2.21 6.07 -6.68
CA TYR A 55 -1.33 5.43 -7.66
C TYR A 55 -0.65 4.18 -7.08
N SER A 56 -1.44 3.28 -6.52
CA SER A 56 -0.93 2.20 -5.67
C SER A 56 0.07 1.27 -6.34
N GLY A 57 -0.06 1.02 -7.64
CA GLY A 57 0.84 0.12 -8.35
C GLY A 57 0.85 -1.28 -7.73
N THR A 58 1.96 -1.66 -7.13
CA THR A 58 2.09 -2.94 -6.41
C THR A 58 1.32 -2.97 -5.11
N GLY A 59 0.98 -1.79 -4.56
CA GLY A 59 0.36 -1.66 -3.25
C GLY A 59 1.33 -1.61 -2.09
N ILE A 60 2.64 -1.62 -2.34
CA ILE A 60 3.63 -1.75 -1.25
C ILE A 60 3.51 -0.65 -0.20
N MET A 61 3.22 0.60 -0.60
CA MET A 61 3.08 1.67 0.38
C MET A 61 1.90 1.42 1.33
N GLY A 62 0.77 0.97 0.79
CA GLY A 62 -0.38 0.61 1.61
C GLY A 62 -0.11 -0.61 2.51
N PHE A 63 0.58 -1.63 1.99
CA PHE A 63 0.99 -2.78 2.80
C PHE A 63 1.91 -2.35 3.94
N GLU A 64 2.84 -1.45 3.70
CA GLU A 64 3.70 -0.90 4.74
C GLU A 64 2.88 -0.20 5.83
N ALA A 65 1.92 0.62 5.42
CA ALA A 65 1.06 1.33 6.38
C ALA A 65 0.25 0.34 7.24
N LEU A 66 -0.34 -0.67 6.62
CA LEU A 66 -1.08 -1.71 7.34
C LEU A 66 -0.18 -2.50 8.29
N SER A 67 1.01 -2.85 7.82
CA SER A 67 1.99 -3.57 8.64
C SER A 67 2.41 -2.76 9.87
N ARG A 68 2.42 -1.44 9.75
CA ARG A 68 2.79 -0.53 10.83
C ARG A 68 1.62 -0.09 11.70
N GLY A 69 0.45 -0.68 11.51
CA GLY A 69 -0.67 -0.51 12.42
C GLY A 69 -1.75 0.46 12.00
N ALA A 70 -1.76 0.92 10.75
CA ALA A 70 -2.88 1.74 10.27
C ALA A 70 -4.20 0.98 10.42
N LYS A 71 -5.25 1.71 10.77
CA LYS A 71 -6.59 1.16 10.92
C LYS A 71 -7.13 0.66 9.60
N LYS A 72 -6.91 1.42 8.53
CA LYS A 72 -7.44 1.12 7.20
C LYS A 72 -6.56 1.74 6.14
N VAL A 73 -6.46 1.07 5.00
CA VAL A 73 -5.84 1.63 3.79
C VAL A 73 -6.81 1.55 2.63
N ILE A 74 -6.90 2.65 1.90
CA ILE A 74 -7.65 2.73 0.65
C ILE A 74 -6.63 2.79 -0.47
N PHE A 75 -6.63 1.76 -1.34
CA PHE A 75 -5.76 1.69 -2.50
C PHE A 75 -6.50 2.24 -3.71
N VAL A 76 -5.91 3.21 -4.40
CA VAL A 76 -6.49 3.76 -5.64
C VAL A 76 -5.54 3.45 -6.78
N GLU A 77 -6.01 2.63 -7.73
CA GLU A 77 -5.22 2.15 -8.86
C GLU A 77 -6.13 1.94 -10.07
N LYS A 78 -5.73 2.40 -11.24
CA LYS A 78 -6.54 2.28 -12.45
C LYS A 78 -6.40 0.94 -13.17
N ASN A 79 -5.27 0.27 -13.03
CA ASN A 79 -4.98 -0.97 -13.76
C ASN A 79 -5.66 -2.15 -13.08
N LYS A 80 -6.59 -2.79 -13.81
CA LYS A 80 -7.38 -3.89 -13.25
C LYS A 80 -6.53 -5.07 -12.80
N ASN A 81 -5.47 -5.39 -13.54
CA ASN A 81 -4.59 -6.51 -13.18
C ASN A 81 -3.85 -6.22 -11.87
N LEU A 82 -3.40 -4.99 -11.69
CA LEU A 82 -2.77 -4.57 -10.44
C LEU A 82 -3.77 -4.57 -9.29
N CYS A 83 -4.99 -4.08 -9.51
CA CYS A 83 -6.04 -4.13 -8.49
C CYS A 83 -6.31 -5.56 -8.03
N THR A 84 -6.40 -6.50 -8.97
CA THR A 84 -6.60 -7.92 -8.65
C THR A 84 -5.42 -8.46 -7.83
N LYS A 85 -4.20 -8.09 -8.22
CA LYS A 85 -2.99 -8.55 -7.50
C LYS A 85 -2.92 -7.98 -6.09
N ILE A 86 -3.29 -6.71 -5.92
CA ILE A 86 -3.38 -6.12 -4.58
C ILE A 86 -4.40 -6.89 -3.74
N SER A 87 -5.57 -7.18 -4.30
CA SER A 87 -6.61 -7.96 -3.61
C SER A 87 -6.11 -9.33 -3.18
N ASP A 88 -5.43 -10.05 -4.08
CA ASP A 88 -4.89 -11.37 -3.78
C ASP A 88 -3.87 -11.32 -2.64
N ASN A 89 -3.01 -10.32 -2.65
CA ASN A 89 -1.99 -10.16 -1.61
C ASN A 89 -2.58 -9.70 -0.27
N LEU A 90 -3.63 -8.87 -0.29
CA LEU A 90 -4.35 -8.51 0.94
C LEU A 90 -4.96 -9.76 1.58
N GLU A 91 -5.53 -10.64 0.78
CA GLU A 91 -6.08 -11.90 1.27
C GLU A 91 -4.98 -12.80 1.83
N LYS A 92 -3.86 -12.91 1.11
CA LYS A 92 -2.69 -13.68 1.55
C LYS A 92 -2.20 -13.27 2.93
N PHE A 93 -2.19 -11.98 3.23
CA PHE A 93 -1.72 -11.43 4.51
C PHE A 93 -2.83 -11.22 5.53
N ASP A 94 -4.06 -11.65 5.22
CA ASP A 94 -5.21 -11.49 6.11
C ASP A 94 -5.50 -10.03 6.44
N LEU A 95 -5.44 -9.17 5.41
CA LEU A 95 -5.61 -7.72 5.54
C LEU A 95 -6.87 -7.19 4.83
N SER A 96 -7.69 -8.08 4.25
CA SER A 96 -8.82 -7.65 3.42
C SER A 96 -9.82 -6.79 4.17
N GLU A 97 -10.06 -7.07 5.45
CA GLU A 97 -11.02 -6.31 6.26
C GLU A 97 -10.53 -4.91 6.63
N LYS A 98 -9.22 -4.67 6.53
CA LYS A 98 -8.61 -3.36 6.82
C LYS A 98 -8.30 -2.57 5.56
N SER A 99 -8.85 -2.96 4.43
CA SER A 99 -8.51 -2.37 3.15
C SER A 99 -9.71 -2.21 2.26
N GLU A 100 -9.58 -1.29 1.33
CA GLU A 100 -10.53 -1.07 0.26
C GLU A 100 -9.74 -0.78 -1.01
N ILE A 101 -10.15 -1.37 -2.12
CA ILE A 101 -9.51 -1.13 -3.41
C ILE A 101 -10.50 -0.39 -4.30
N ILE A 102 -10.09 0.78 -4.76
CA ILE A 102 -10.86 1.59 -5.70
C ILE A 102 -10.16 1.54 -7.03
N CYS A 103 -10.70 0.75 -7.94
CA CYS A 103 -10.10 0.52 -9.26
C CYS A 103 -10.59 1.57 -10.25
N MET A 104 -9.94 2.72 -10.22
CA MET A 104 -10.24 3.85 -11.10
C MET A 104 -9.04 4.78 -11.17
N PRO A 105 -8.97 5.66 -12.19
CA PRO A 105 -7.94 6.69 -12.21
C PRO A 105 -8.03 7.61 -10.98
N VAL A 106 -6.88 8.07 -10.48
CA VAL A 106 -6.84 8.93 -9.30
C VAL A 106 -7.67 10.21 -9.50
N TYR A 107 -7.62 10.81 -10.69
CA TYR A 107 -8.42 12.01 -10.93
C TYR A 107 -9.93 11.75 -10.78
N SER A 108 -10.40 10.56 -11.17
CA SER A 108 -11.81 10.19 -10.98
C SER A 108 -12.15 10.05 -9.51
N PHE A 109 -11.26 9.44 -8.75
CA PHE A 109 -11.43 9.29 -7.30
C PHE A 109 -11.51 10.64 -6.60
N LEU A 110 -10.62 11.59 -6.97
CA LEU A 110 -10.55 12.91 -6.34
C LEU A 110 -11.78 13.77 -6.64
N TYR A 111 -12.40 13.59 -7.80
CA TYR A 111 -13.59 14.37 -8.20
C TYR A 111 -14.90 13.63 -7.95
N PHE A 112 -14.84 12.40 -7.52
CA PHE A 112 -16.03 11.61 -7.21
C PHE A 112 -16.57 12.01 -5.84
N LYS A 113 -17.86 12.33 -5.80
CA LYS A 113 -18.50 12.75 -4.55
C LYS A 113 -19.70 11.89 -4.22
#